data_5334231c219d86f900de528b19b869c7
#
_entry.id   5334231c219d86f900de528b19b869c7
#
_cell.length_a   1.000
_cell.length_b   1.000
_cell.length_c   1.000
_cell.angle_alpha   90.00
_cell.angle_beta   90.00
_cell.angle_gamma   90.00
#
_symmetry.space_group_name_H-M   'P 1'
#
loop_
_entity.id
_entity.type
_entity.pdbx_description
1 polymer ?
#
loop_
_entity_poly.entity_id
_entity_poly.type
_entity_poly.pdbx_seq_one_letter_code
_entity_poly.pdbx_strand_id
1 'polypeptide(L)'
;SGRGNTQGNLDAIAAQGVPREQIDILDRDGAYRMVPIRSGAELNEVSVSKALLDEYGMVIVAANFKIPSFAGYSGAMKNVGIGLAGAYGKTAVHGEDFRKDAGFFRRLADASKGIDEAMKGKLLYINVLSNMKVDPLQAATVRTGTLGIVGSLSMAAADQAALDLIYGLSPAQYDAYPEDIKIERGFLQLEYLEKLGVKGRRYARIDL
;
A
#
# COMPACT_ATOMS: atom_id res chain seq x y z
N SER A 1 2.70 12.63 -17.78
CA SER A 1 3.89 11.95 -17.21
C SER A 1 4.27 10.80 -18.12
N GLY A 2 5.56 10.66 -18.49
CA GLY A 2 6.05 9.65 -19.41
C GLY A 2 6.00 8.18 -18.92
N ARG A 3 5.27 7.90 -17.82
CA ARG A 3 5.18 6.59 -17.17
C ARG A 3 3.95 5.76 -17.57
N GLY A 4 3.37 6.01 -18.73
CA GLY A 4 2.18 5.28 -19.21
C GLY A 4 2.48 3.95 -19.93
N ASN A 5 3.75 3.59 -20.10
CA ASN A 5 4.18 2.37 -20.79
C ASN A 5 5.50 1.83 -20.20
N THR A 6 5.90 0.64 -20.61
CA THR A 6 7.12 -0.05 -20.14
C THR A 6 8.37 0.82 -20.34
N GLN A 7 8.57 1.40 -21.52
CA GLN A 7 9.76 2.20 -21.82
C GLN A 7 9.84 3.46 -20.93
N GLY A 8 8.74 4.18 -20.77
CA GLY A 8 8.69 5.37 -19.92
C GLY A 8 8.95 5.06 -18.43
N ASN A 9 8.54 3.89 -17.95
CA ASN A 9 8.86 3.44 -16.60
C ASN A 9 10.35 3.09 -16.47
N LEU A 10 10.93 2.36 -17.43
CA LEU A 10 12.36 2.06 -17.47
C LEU A 10 13.20 3.34 -17.46
N ASP A 11 12.87 4.32 -18.30
CA ASP A 11 13.59 5.59 -18.37
C ASP A 11 13.49 6.38 -17.07
N ALA A 12 12.32 6.41 -16.45
CA ALA A 12 12.11 7.13 -15.20
C ALA A 12 12.88 6.52 -14.01
N ILE A 13 13.04 5.19 -13.97
CA ILE A 13 13.80 4.50 -12.92
C ILE A 13 15.31 4.64 -13.19
N ALA A 14 15.73 4.45 -14.44
CA ALA A 14 17.13 4.60 -14.84
C ALA A 14 17.64 6.02 -14.58
N ALA A 15 16.81 7.04 -14.77
CA ALA A 15 17.15 8.44 -14.46
C ALA A 15 17.39 8.69 -12.95
N GLN A 16 17.01 7.75 -12.08
CA GLN A 16 17.30 7.79 -10.64
C GLN A 16 18.60 7.03 -10.28
N GLY A 17 19.36 6.58 -11.28
CA GLY A 17 20.65 5.91 -11.08
C GLY A 17 20.55 4.39 -10.94
N VAL A 18 19.40 3.77 -11.20
CA VAL A 18 19.26 2.31 -11.21
C VAL A 18 19.73 1.78 -12.57
N PRO A 19 20.69 0.83 -12.63
CA PRO A 19 21.11 0.21 -13.89
C PRO A 19 19.93 -0.47 -14.60
N ARG A 20 19.82 -0.28 -15.93
CA ARG A 20 18.68 -0.79 -16.70
C ARG A 20 18.51 -2.31 -16.62
N GLU A 21 19.58 -3.04 -16.55
CA GLU A 21 19.62 -4.50 -16.41
C GLU A 21 19.09 -5.01 -15.06
N GLN A 22 18.95 -4.12 -14.08
CA GLN A 22 18.39 -4.41 -12.76
C GLN A 22 16.90 -3.99 -12.66
N ILE A 23 16.34 -3.42 -13.73
CA ILE A 23 14.95 -2.94 -13.72
C ILE A 23 14.08 -3.95 -14.44
N ASP A 24 13.10 -4.49 -13.73
CA ASP A 24 12.01 -5.27 -14.29
C ASP A 24 10.68 -4.54 -14.14
N ILE A 25 9.93 -4.45 -15.23
CA ILE A 25 8.59 -3.85 -15.24
C ILE A 25 7.56 -4.96 -15.28
N LEU A 26 6.87 -5.19 -14.19
CA LEU A 26 5.92 -6.31 -14.03
C LEU A 26 4.80 -6.33 -15.08
N ASP A 27 4.44 -5.17 -15.63
CA ASP A 27 3.40 -5.03 -16.65
C ASP A 27 3.94 -5.13 -18.10
N ARG A 28 5.24 -5.48 -18.30
CA ARG A 28 5.94 -5.44 -19.61
C ARG A 28 5.26 -6.28 -20.69
N ASP A 29 4.75 -7.45 -20.32
CA ASP A 29 4.22 -8.42 -21.28
C ASP A 29 2.68 -8.37 -21.37
N GLY A 30 2.04 -7.55 -20.55
CA GLY A 30 0.57 -7.52 -20.44
C GLY A 30 -0.04 -8.85 -19.99
N ALA A 31 0.77 -9.75 -19.42
CA ALA A 31 0.33 -11.08 -18.97
C ALA A 31 -0.13 -11.04 -17.53
N TYR A 32 -1.42 -11.26 -17.30
CA TYR A 32 -2.03 -11.21 -15.99
C TYR A 32 -2.72 -12.53 -15.61
N ARG A 33 -2.89 -12.71 -14.31
CA ARG A 33 -3.73 -13.77 -13.73
C ARG A 33 -4.73 -13.11 -12.78
N MET A 34 -5.99 -13.51 -12.88
CA MET A 34 -7.01 -13.13 -11.90
C MET A 34 -6.79 -13.97 -10.64
N VAL A 35 -6.61 -13.28 -9.52
CA VAL A 35 -6.40 -13.87 -8.22
C VAL A 35 -7.67 -13.72 -7.40
N PRO A 36 -8.27 -14.79 -6.88
CA PRO A 36 -9.48 -14.72 -6.09
C PRO A 36 -9.23 -14.02 -4.74
N ILE A 37 -10.20 -13.24 -4.31
CA ILE A 37 -10.22 -12.57 -3.00
C ILE A 37 -11.27 -13.25 -2.15
N ARG A 38 -10.83 -13.99 -1.12
CA ARG A 38 -11.75 -14.66 -0.22
C ARG A 38 -12.44 -13.66 0.70
N SER A 39 -13.77 -13.64 0.68
CA SER A 39 -14.60 -12.75 1.51
C SER A 39 -14.31 -11.27 1.32
N GLY A 40 -13.99 -10.85 0.09
CA GLY A 40 -13.85 -9.45 -0.25
C GLY A 40 -15.17 -8.69 -0.03
N ALA A 41 -15.06 -7.42 0.34
CA ALA A 41 -16.21 -6.56 0.60
C ALA A 41 -16.79 -5.94 -0.69
N GLU A 42 -15.93 -5.65 -1.66
CA GLU A 42 -16.28 -4.98 -2.93
C GLU A 42 -15.72 -5.74 -4.14
N LEU A 43 -14.57 -6.42 -4.00
CA LEU A 43 -13.91 -7.16 -5.06
C LEU A 43 -13.86 -8.65 -4.74
N ASN A 44 -14.17 -9.48 -5.74
CA ASN A 44 -14.07 -10.95 -5.64
C ASN A 44 -12.74 -11.48 -6.19
N GLU A 45 -12.05 -10.67 -6.99
CA GLU A 45 -10.78 -11.00 -7.61
C GLU A 45 -9.97 -9.75 -7.95
N VAL A 46 -8.66 -9.91 -8.14
CA VAL A 46 -7.75 -8.84 -8.57
C VAL A 46 -6.81 -9.36 -9.65
N SER A 47 -6.55 -8.52 -10.66
CA SER A 47 -5.58 -8.81 -11.72
C SER A 47 -4.16 -8.59 -11.19
N VAL A 48 -3.28 -9.58 -11.34
CA VAL A 48 -1.88 -9.56 -10.91
C VAL A 48 -0.98 -10.01 -12.06
N SER A 49 0.20 -9.39 -12.21
CA SER A 49 1.18 -9.83 -13.21
C SER A 49 1.57 -11.30 -12.99
N LYS A 50 1.62 -12.09 -14.07
CA LYS A 50 2.11 -13.47 -14.00
C LYS A 50 3.58 -13.51 -13.57
N ALA A 51 4.40 -12.58 -14.04
CA ALA A 51 5.80 -12.48 -13.64
C ALA A 51 5.94 -12.38 -12.12
N LEU A 52 5.15 -11.49 -11.47
CA LEU A 52 5.17 -11.37 -10.01
C LEU A 52 4.88 -12.70 -9.30
N LEU A 53 3.90 -13.45 -9.77
CA LEU A 53 3.46 -14.69 -9.13
C LEU A 53 4.42 -15.85 -9.33
N ASP A 54 5.03 -15.95 -10.52
CA ASP A 54 5.71 -17.15 -11.01
C ASP A 54 7.25 -17.02 -11.00
N GLU A 55 7.80 -15.81 -11.18
CA GLU A 55 9.23 -15.61 -11.39
C GLU A 55 10.00 -15.19 -10.13
N TYR A 56 9.30 -14.64 -9.11
CA TYR A 56 9.94 -14.13 -7.90
C TYR A 56 9.80 -15.08 -6.71
N GLY A 57 10.93 -15.42 -6.09
CA GLY A 57 10.97 -16.21 -4.85
C GLY A 57 10.60 -15.38 -3.63
N MET A 58 10.97 -14.09 -3.61
CA MET A 58 10.67 -13.12 -2.55
C MET A 58 10.59 -11.71 -3.14
N VAL A 59 9.74 -10.88 -2.58
CA VAL A 59 9.59 -9.47 -2.97
C VAL A 59 9.62 -8.58 -1.74
N ILE A 60 10.47 -7.55 -1.77
CA ILE A 60 10.49 -6.49 -0.77
C ILE A 60 9.62 -5.33 -1.25
N VAL A 61 8.53 -5.08 -0.57
CA VAL A 61 7.64 -3.95 -0.83
C VAL A 61 8.17 -2.73 -0.09
N ALA A 62 9.05 -1.97 -0.73
CA ALA A 62 9.63 -0.76 -0.17
C ALA A 62 8.76 0.46 -0.50
N ALA A 63 8.09 1.00 0.50
CA ALA A 63 7.24 2.17 0.37
C ALA A 63 7.92 3.43 0.92
N ASN A 64 8.00 4.47 0.10
CA ASN A 64 8.25 5.81 0.62
C ASN A 64 6.93 6.31 1.23
N PHE A 65 6.82 6.24 2.56
CA PHE A 65 5.60 6.58 3.29
C PHE A 65 5.25 8.06 3.11
N LYS A 66 3.98 8.37 2.87
CA LYS A 66 3.51 9.75 2.57
C LYS A 66 2.23 10.04 3.29
N ILE A 67 2.11 11.28 3.78
CA ILE A 67 0.90 11.92 4.33
C ILE A 67 1.00 13.42 4.04
N PRO A 68 -0.06 14.09 3.56
CA PRO A 68 -1.28 13.52 3.01
C PRO A 68 -1.08 12.95 1.60
N SER A 69 -1.99 12.11 1.16
CA SER A 69 -2.04 11.59 -0.20
C SER A 69 -3.50 11.41 -0.64
N PHE A 70 -3.71 11.05 -1.91
CA PHE A 70 -5.05 10.71 -2.40
C PHE A 70 -5.74 9.64 -1.54
N ALA A 71 -5.00 8.70 -0.96
CA ALA A 71 -5.52 7.67 -0.07
C ALA A 71 -5.40 8.02 1.43
N GLY A 72 -5.21 9.30 1.79
CA GLY A 72 -4.96 9.75 3.16
C GLY A 72 -3.53 9.49 3.60
N TYR A 73 -3.07 8.25 3.49
CA TYR A 73 -1.65 7.89 3.51
C TYR A 73 -1.32 6.89 2.40
N SER A 74 -0.06 6.69 2.16
CA SER A 74 0.45 5.69 1.23
C SER A 74 1.64 4.97 1.86
N GLY A 75 1.45 3.70 2.16
CA GLY A 75 2.44 2.81 2.77
C GLY A 75 2.48 1.47 2.04
N ALA A 76 2.84 0.41 2.76
CA ALA A 76 2.96 -0.93 2.24
C ALA A 76 1.66 -1.44 1.59
N MET A 77 0.52 -1.24 2.27
CA MET A 77 -0.78 -1.69 1.78
C MET A 77 -1.12 -1.12 0.40
N LYS A 78 -0.93 0.19 0.19
CA LYS A 78 -1.20 0.80 -1.11
C LYS A 78 -0.22 0.33 -2.19
N ASN A 79 1.05 0.08 -1.82
CA ASN A 79 2.03 -0.47 -2.74
C ASN A 79 1.66 -1.90 -3.16
N VAL A 80 1.06 -2.69 -2.28
CA VAL A 80 0.53 -4.02 -2.63
C VAL A 80 -0.72 -3.88 -3.49
N GLY A 81 -1.79 -3.29 -2.96
CA GLY A 81 -3.11 -3.32 -3.60
C GLY A 81 -3.21 -2.54 -4.91
N ILE A 82 -2.31 -1.55 -5.13
CA ILE A 82 -2.22 -0.79 -6.38
C ILE A 82 -0.91 -1.07 -7.10
N GLY A 83 0.22 -1.06 -6.37
CA GLY A 83 1.54 -1.18 -6.99
C GLY A 83 1.78 -2.54 -7.64
N LEU A 84 1.40 -3.62 -6.98
CA LEU A 84 1.54 -4.99 -7.47
C LEU A 84 0.33 -5.48 -8.28
N ALA A 85 -0.80 -4.78 -8.23
CA ALA A 85 -1.93 -5.07 -9.10
C ALA A 85 -1.58 -4.77 -10.55
N GLY A 86 -2.04 -5.62 -11.49
CA GLY A 86 -1.96 -5.36 -12.92
C GLY A 86 -2.81 -4.15 -13.33
N ALA A 87 -2.68 -3.71 -14.57
CA ALA A 87 -3.37 -2.52 -15.07
C ALA A 87 -4.89 -2.53 -14.78
N TYR A 88 -5.56 -3.65 -15.03
CA TYR A 88 -6.99 -3.81 -14.71
C TYR A 88 -7.27 -3.80 -13.22
N GLY A 89 -6.39 -4.41 -12.40
CA GLY A 89 -6.51 -4.40 -10.95
C GLY A 89 -6.41 -2.99 -10.36
N LYS A 90 -5.50 -2.18 -10.88
CA LYS A 90 -5.36 -0.76 -10.50
C LYS A 90 -6.65 0.01 -10.77
N THR A 91 -7.25 -0.17 -11.93
CA THR A 91 -8.53 0.47 -12.30
C THR A 91 -9.67 -0.01 -11.39
N ALA A 92 -9.76 -1.31 -11.12
CA ALA A 92 -10.78 -1.87 -10.23
C ALA A 92 -10.70 -1.29 -8.81
N VAL A 93 -9.48 -1.13 -8.27
CA VAL A 93 -9.28 -0.52 -6.93
C VAL A 93 -9.69 0.95 -6.91
N HIS A 94 -9.31 1.72 -7.93
CA HIS A 94 -9.66 3.14 -7.98
C HIS A 94 -11.15 3.37 -8.21
N GLY A 95 -11.84 2.46 -8.90
CA GLY A 95 -13.22 2.65 -9.33
C GLY A 95 -13.33 3.66 -10.48
N GLU A 96 -14.54 3.82 -11.00
CA GLU A 96 -14.79 4.68 -12.17
C GLU A 96 -14.50 6.16 -11.93
N ASP A 97 -14.83 6.65 -10.75
CA ASP A 97 -14.74 8.07 -10.39
C ASP A 97 -13.40 8.47 -9.77
N PHE A 98 -12.49 7.56 -9.52
CA PHE A 98 -11.23 7.80 -8.80
C PHE A 98 -11.42 8.53 -7.47
N ARG A 99 -12.55 8.37 -6.81
CA ARG A 99 -12.86 9.03 -5.54
C ARG A 99 -12.16 8.36 -4.37
N LYS A 100 -11.71 9.16 -3.43
CA LYS A 100 -11.28 8.74 -2.11
C LYS A 100 -12.51 8.69 -1.20
N ASP A 101 -13.15 7.53 -1.14
CA ASP A 101 -14.33 7.26 -0.33
C ASP A 101 -14.19 5.93 0.41
N ALA A 102 -15.19 5.56 1.19
CA ALA A 102 -15.21 4.28 1.89
C ALA A 102 -15.12 3.08 0.95
N GLY A 103 -15.71 3.16 -0.25
CA GLY A 103 -15.62 2.13 -1.29
C GLY A 103 -14.20 1.94 -1.81
N PHE A 104 -13.48 3.02 -2.07
CA PHE A 104 -12.07 2.95 -2.44
C PHE A 104 -11.24 2.20 -1.40
N PHE A 105 -11.42 2.50 -0.10
CA PHE A 105 -10.67 1.84 0.95
C PHE A 105 -11.02 0.36 1.11
N ARG A 106 -12.30 -0.01 0.89
CA ARG A 106 -12.70 -1.43 0.86
C ARG A 106 -12.05 -2.16 -0.30
N ARG A 107 -12.13 -1.61 -1.53
CA ARG A 107 -11.47 -2.19 -2.71
C ARG A 107 -9.95 -2.31 -2.54
N LEU A 108 -9.33 -1.31 -1.92
CA LEU A 108 -7.90 -1.36 -1.62
C LEU A 108 -7.55 -2.47 -0.63
N ALA A 109 -8.36 -2.65 0.43
CA ALA A 109 -8.19 -3.72 1.40
C ALA A 109 -8.37 -5.10 0.75
N ASP A 110 -9.41 -5.27 -0.05
CA ASP A 110 -9.70 -6.49 -0.80
C ASP A 110 -8.51 -6.88 -1.70
N ALA A 111 -8.07 -5.96 -2.57
CA ALA A 111 -6.98 -6.21 -3.49
C ALA A 111 -5.66 -6.52 -2.76
N SER A 112 -5.35 -5.76 -1.69
CA SER A 112 -4.14 -5.97 -0.90
C SER A 112 -4.13 -7.36 -0.25
N LYS A 113 -5.24 -7.77 0.36
CA LYS A 113 -5.40 -9.10 0.94
C LYS A 113 -5.25 -10.19 -0.12
N GLY A 114 -5.93 -10.08 -1.26
CA GLY A 114 -5.87 -11.09 -2.32
C GLY A 114 -4.46 -11.26 -2.87
N ILE A 115 -3.72 -10.18 -3.10
CA ILE A 115 -2.33 -10.23 -3.58
C ILE A 115 -1.41 -10.84 -2.51
N ASP A 116 -1.52 -10.43 -1.25
CA ASP A 116 -0.72 -10.96 -0.15
C ASP A 116 -0.91 -12.49 0.00
N GLU A 117 -2.18 -12.94 0.01
CA GLU A 117 -2.50 -14.38 0.06
C GLU A 117 -1.95 -15.16 -1.15
N ALA A 118 -2.00 -14.58 -2.36
CA ALA A 118 -1.47 -15.20 -3.56
C ALA A 118 0.05 -15.34 -3.53
N MET A 119 0.74 -14.39 -2.91
CA MET A 119 2.19 -14.40 -2.74
C MET A 119 2.67 -15.37 -1.65
N LYS A 120 1.77 -15.95 -0.86
CA LYS A 120 2.05 -17.05 0.09
C LYS A 120 3.23 -16.79 1.04
N GLY A 121 3.30 -15.62 1.64
CA GLY A 121 4.37 -15.25 2.58
C GLY A 121 5.69 -14.85 1.92
N LYS A 122 5.72 -14.61 0.61
CA LYS A 122 6.90 -14.13 -0.11
C LYS A 122 7.09 -12.62 -0.02
N LEU A 123 6.25 -11.88 0.71
CA LEU A 123 6.32 -10.42 0.83
C LEU A 123 6.94 -10.00 2.16
N LEU A 124 7.93 -9.10 2.07
CA LEU A 124 8.45 -8.31 3.19
C LEU A 124 8.06 -6.85 2.97
N TYR A 125 7.54 -6.20 3.99
CA TYR A 125 7.06 -4.82 3.92
C TYR A 125 8.02 -3.88 4.62
N ILE A 126 8.40 -2.80 3.93
CA ILE A 126 9.27 -1.75 4.47
C ILE A 126 8.62 -0.39 4.19
N ASN A 127 8.39 0.38 5.25
CA ASN A 127 7.99 1.78 5.15
C ASN A 127 9.17 2.68 5.53
N VAL A 128 9.59 3.55 4.61
CA VAL A 128 10.62 4.57 4.83
C VAL A 128 9.93 5.88 5.20
N LEU A 129 10.16 6.35 6.42
CA LEU A 129 9.54 7.57 6.97
C LEU A 129 10.59 8.69 7.00
N SER A 130 10.78 9.35 5.87
CA SER A 130 11.78 10.42 5.73
C SER A 130 11.21 11.62 4.99
N ASN A 131 11.44 12.82 5.55
CA ASN A 131 11.06 14.11 4.98
C ASN A 131 9.59 14.18 4.49
N MET A 132 8.69 13.56 5.24
CA MET A 132 7.27 13.50 4.89
C MET A 132 6.60 14.86 5.18
N LYS A 133 5.66 15.22 4.31
CA LYS A 133 4.68 16.24 4.64
C LYS A 133 3.59 15.58 5.48
N VAL A 134 3.44 16.00 6.71
CA VAL A 134 2.44 15.47 7.63
C VAL A 134 1.50 16.59 8.04
N ASP A 135 0.23 16.27 8.01
CA ASP A 135 -0.87 17.11 8.48
C ASP A 135 -1.33 16.53 9.82
N PRO A 136 -0.86 17.04 10.95
CA PRO A 136 -1.32 16.58 12.26
C PRO A 136 -2.83 16.78 12.38
N LEU A 137 -3.49 15.89 13.13
CA LEU A 137 -4.95 15.87 13.20
C LEU A 137 -5.57 17.18 13.76
N GLN A 138 -4.80 17.97 14.51
CA GLN A 138 -5.27 19.18 15.18
C GLN A 138 -4.29 20.36 15.10
N ALA A 139 -3.35 20.35 14.17
CA ALA A 139 -2.32 21.38 14.04
C ALA A 139 -1.98 21.70 12.59
N ALA A 140 -1.14 22.71 12.37
CA ALA A 140 -0.67 23.06 11.04
C ALA A 140 0.22 21.96 10.44
N THR A 141 0.17 21.84 9.11
CA THR A 141 1.02 20.92 8.35
C THR A 141 2.50 21.16 8.64
N VAL A 142 3.23 20.11 8.91
CA VAL A 142 4.68 20.13 9.15
C VAL A 142 5.41 19.17 8.21
N ARG A 143 6.71 19.40 8.03
CA ARG A 143 7.59 18.39 7.44
C ARG A 143 8.31 17.66 8.57
N THR A 144 8.34 16.33 8.46
CA THR A 144 9.15 15.53 9.39
C THR A 144 10.61 15.57 8.95
N GLY A 145 11.52 15.41 9.90
CA GLY A 145 12.83 14.88 9.59
C GLY A 145 12.72 13.40 9.17
N THR A 146 13.81 12.65 9.31
CA THR A 146 13.76 11.19 9.18
C THR A 146 13.28 10.61 10.52
N LEU A 147 12.12 9.96 10.51
CA LEU A 147 11.59 9.25 11.67
C LEU A 147 12.14 7.81 11.76
N GLY A 148 12.59 7.26 10.64
CA GLY A 148 13.17 5.92 10.60
C GLY A 148 12.61 5.06 9.47
N ILE A 149 12.84 3.75 9.63
CA ILE A 149 12.37 2.71 8.72
C ILE A 149 11.60 1.68 9.55
N VAL A 150 10.44 1.29 9.10
CA VAL A 150 9.62 0.23 9.72
C VAL A 150 9.58 -0.97 8.80
N GLY A 151 9.99 -2.14 9.30
CA GLY A 151 9.93 -3.41 8.57
C GLY A 151 9.01 -4.42 9.25
N SER A 152 8.27 -5.22 8.48
CA SER A 152 7.41 -6.29 9.01
C SER A 152 7.10 -7.34 7.94
N LEU A 153 6.77 -8.56 8.37
CA LEU A 153 6.14 -9.59 7.52
C LEU A 153 4.62 -9.43 7.42
N SER A 154 4.04 -8.46 8.12
CA SER A 154 2.63 -8.08 8.02
C SER A 154 2.51 -6.66 7.50
N MET A 155 1.81 -6.45 6.36
CA MET A 155 1.59 -5.10 5.83
C MET A 155 0.76 -4.24 6.78
N ALA A 156 -0.20 -4.85 7.50
CA ALA A 156 -0.99 -4.13 8.50
C ALA A 156 -0.13 -3.64 9.66
N ALA A 157 0.84 -4.44 10.13
CA ALA A 157 1.78 -4.04 11.17
C ALA A 157 2.74 -2.96 10.70
N ALA A 158 3.26 -3.07 9.47
CA ALA A 158 4.16 -2.06 8.91
C ALA A 158 3.47 -0.69 8.78
N ASP A 159 2.24 -0.67 8.27
CA ASP A 159 1.49 0.59 8.09
C ASP A 159 0.99 1.14 9.42
N GLN A 160 0.49 0.30 10.34
CA GLN A 160 0.07 0.74 11.67
C GLN A 160 1.23 1.34 12.46
N ALA A 161 2.38 0.66 12.49
CA ALA A 161 3.56 1.18 13.19
C ALA A 161 4.08 2.50 12.61
N ALA A 162 3.98 2.68 11.29
CA ALA A 162 4.32 3.94 10.64
C ALA A 162 3.37 5.07 11.07
N LEU A 163 2.06 4.81 11.13
CA LEU A 163 1.08 5.78 11.62
C LEU A 163 1.28 6.11 13.10
N ASP A 164 1.56 5.11 13.95
CA ASP A 164 1.79 5.30 15.39
C ASP A 164 3.02 6.18 15.63
N LEU A 165 4.08 6.02 14.85
CA LEU A 165 5.27 6.89 14.89
C LEU A 165 4.95 8.34 14.50
N ILE A 166 3.97 8.55 13.62
CA ILE A 166 3.61 9.88 13.12
C ILE A 166 2.62 10.58 14.04
N TYR A 167 1.60 9.86 14.52
CA TYR A 167 0.47 10.45 15.25
C TYR A 167 0.50 10.12 16.75
N GLY A 168 1.22 9.09 17.19
CA GLY A 168 1.25 8.69 18.60
C GLY A 168 -0.07 8.13 19.12
N LEU A 169 -0.85 7.47 18.26
CA LEU A 169 -2.18 6.95 18.59
C LEU A 169 -2.20 5.42 18.63
N SER A 170 -3.16 4.87 19.40
CA SER A 170 -3.46 3.44 19.39
C SER A 170 -4.53 3.10 18.34
N PRO A 171 -4.66 1.81 17.92
CA PRO A 171 -5.74 1.38 17.02
C PRO A 171 -7.14 1.79 17.49
N ALA A 172 -7.42 1.68 18.78
CA ALA A 172 -8.72 2.09 19.35
C ALA A 172 -8.99 3.61 19.18
N GLN A 173 -7.96 4.43 19.25
CA GLN A 173 -8.08 5.88 19.02
C GLN A 173 -8.33 6.19 17.54
N TYR A 174 -7.69 5.50 16.60
CA TYR A 174 -8.02 5.62 15.17
C TYR A 174 -9.47 5.23 14.89
N ASP A 175 -9.95 4.14 15.49
CA ASP A 175 -11.30 3.62 15.30
C ASP A 175 -12.37 4.55 15.89
N ALA A 176 -12.04 5.36 16.88
CA ALA A 176 -12.94 6.34 17.50
C ALA A 176 -13.16 7.60 16.66
N TYR A 177 -12.35 7.87 15.64
CA TYR A 177 -12.56 9.05 14.79
C TYR A 177 -13.85 8.92 13.94
N PRO A 178 -14.54 10.04 13.66
CA PRO A 178 -15.64 10.10 12.71
C PRO A 178 -15.24 9.58 11.32
N GLU A 179 -16.21 9.10 10.55
CA GLU A 179 -15.93 8.46 9.25
C GLU A 179 -15.27 9.41 8.24
N ASP A 180 -15.65 10.67 8.22
CA ASP A 180 -15.06 11.70 7.37
C ASP A 180 -13.55 11.87 7.64
N ILE A 181 -13.15 11.92 8.92
CA ILE A 181 -11.74 11.97 9.32
C ILE A 181 -11.02 10.67 8.93
N LYS A 182 -11.64 9.51 9.14
CA LYS A 182 -11.05 8.22 8.72
C LYS A 182 -10.86 8.16 7.20
N ILE A 183 -11.79 8.70 6.41
CA ILE A 183 -11.66 8.82 4.95
C ILE A 183 -10.51 9.78 4.61
N GLU A 184 -10.52 10.99 5.17
CA GLU A 184 -9.51 12.01 4.87
C GLU A 184 -8.10 11.52 5.19
N ARG A 185 -7.91 10.87 6.35
CA ARG A 185 -6.62 10.36 6.81
C ARG A 185 -6.28 8.95 6.33
N GLY A 186 -7.23 8.27 5.70
CA GLY A 186 -7.05 6.94 5.16
C GLY A 186 -7.01 5.83 6.23
N PHE A 187 -7.47 6.08 7.45
CA PHE A 187 -7.46 5.09 8.53
C PHE A 187 -8.36 3.88 8.22
N LEU A 188 -9.39 4.07 7.39
CA LEU A 188 -10.25 2.99 6.93
C LEU A 188 -9.50 1.87 6.19
N GLN A 189 -8.33 2.15 5.61
CA GLN A 189 -7.52 1.11 4.96
C GLN A 189 -7.23 -0.04 5.93
N LEU A 190 -6.71 0.28 7.12
CA LEU A 190 -6.35 -0.72 8.12
C LEU A 190 -7.58 -1.31 8.82
N GLU A 191 -8.60 -0.50 9.06
CA GLU A 191 -9.86 -0.98 9.65
C GLU A 191 -10.52 -2.04 8.77
N TYR A 192 -10.61 -1.79 7.45
CA TYR A 192 -11.19 -2.76 6.52
C TYR A 192 -10.32 -3.98 6.32
N LEU A 193 -9.00 -3.82 6.29
CA LEU A 193 -8.08 -4.94 6.21
C LEU A 193 -8.25 -5.89 7.42
N GLU A 194 -8.41 -5.32 8.62
CA GLU A 194 -8.66 -6.08 9.84
C GLU A 194 -10.02 -6.80 9.80
N LYS A 195 -11.08 -6.13 9.30
CA LYS A 195 -12.41 -6.73 9.08
C LYS A 195 -12.37 -7.92 8.12
N LEU A 196 -11.44 -7.93 7.17
CA LEU A 196 -11.18 -9.05 6.27
C LEU A 196 -10.37 -10.19 6.91
N GLY A 197 -10.03 -10.07 8.20
CA GLY A 197 -9.28 -11.07 8.96
C GLY A 197 -7.75 -10.96 8.85
N VAL A 198 -7.21 -9.94 8.19
CA VAL A 198 -5.76 -9.70 8.14
C VAL A 198 -5.31 -9.10 9.47
N LYS A 199 -4.51 -9.87 10.21
CA LYS A 199 -4.00 -9.47 11.53
C LYS A 199 -2.77 -8.56 11.39
N GLY A 200 -2.47 -7.77 12.46
CA GLY A 200 -1.23 -7.01 12.53
C GLY A 200 -1.37 -5.58 13.05
N ARG A 201 -2.56 -5.01 13.17
CA ARG A 201 -2.76 -3.68 13.78
C ARG A 201 -2.30 -3.62 15.24
N ARG A 202 -2.32 -4.77 15.93
CA ARG A 202 -1.67 -4.95 17.24
C ARG A 202 -0.37 -5.73 17.01
N TYR A 203 0.76 -5.13 17.29
CA TYR A 203 2.09 -5.65 17.00
C TYR A 203 3.04 -5.46 18.19
N ALA A 204 4.13 -6.21 18.22
CA ALA A 204 5.27 -5.94 19.10
C ALA A 204 6.34 -5.18 18.29
N ARG A 205 6.91 -4.13 18.88
CA ARG A 205 7.99 -3.35 18.29
C ARG A 205 9.33 -3.80 18.84
N ILE A 206 10.30 -3.96 17.95
CA ILE A 206 11.71 -4.19 18.28
C ILE A 206 12.50 -3.04 17.64
N ASP A 207 13.19 -2.28 18.46
CA ASP A 207 14.08 -1.21 17.99
C ASP A 207 15.48 -1.79 17.76
N LEU A 208 16.10 -1.45 16.60
CA LEU A 208 17.43 -1.91 16.18
C LEU A 208 18.42 -0.76 16.23
#